data_1dc548316a3ae58c39ac39eb018d2a1c
#
_entry.id   1dc548316a3ae58c39ac39eb018d2a1c
#
_cell.length_a   1.000
_cell.length_b   1.000
_cell.length_c   1.000
_cell.angle_alpha   90.00
_cell.angle_beta   90.00
_cell.angle_gamma   90.00
#
_symmetry.space_group_name_H-M   'P 1'
#
loop_
_entity.id
_entity.type
_entity.pdbx_description
1 polymer ?
#
loop_
_entity_poly.entity_id
_entity_poly.type
_entity_poly.pdbx_seq_one_letter_code
_entity_poly.pdbx_strand_id
1 'polypeptide(L)'
;IESQKTRDITGGLPRVAELFEARSPKDAAVLAKVTGTVSFGKETKGKQRLVITDMDGEANEFLIPKEKQVLVHDGQVVNKGEMIVEGPADPHDILTLKGIEELAIYIVDEVQDVYRLQGVKINDKHIEVIVRQMLRRVQVTDPGDTTFIPGEQVERSKLYDENDRVIAEGKRPASFDNVLLGITKASLSTDSFISAASFQETTRVLTEAAIMGKTDTLRGLKENVIIGRLIPAGTGLSYRRARKVREQFERDRAQMIAAEEEAMASAPVEIEAEVIAPTGAVSYTHLRAHETLRY
;
A
#
# COMPACT_ATOMS: atom_id res chain seq x y z
N ILE A 1 -33.30 -19.30 21.79
CA ILE A 1 -33.26 -18.03 22.57
C ILE A 1 -31.96 -17.96 23.39
N GLU A 2 -31.52 -19.07 23.99
CA GLU A 2 -30.24 -19.08 24.74
C GLU A 2 -29.00 -18.96 23.85
N SER A 3 -28.99 -19.56 22.68
CA SER A 3 -27.86 -19.45 21.75
C SER A 3 -27.66 -18.01 21.19
N GLN A 4 -28.77 -17.26 21.02
CA GLN A 4 -28.71 -15.85 20.65
C GLN A 4 -28.12 -14.97 21.78
N LYS A 5 -28.55 -15.19 23.03
CA LYS A 5 -28.02 -14.46 24.17
C LYS A 5 -26.51 -14.70 24.40
N THR A 6 -26.05 -15.91 24.17
CA THR A 6 -24.63 -16.25 24.32
C THR A 6 -23.79 -15.63 23.16
N ARG A 7 -24.33 -15.54 21.96
CA ARG A 7 -23.72 -14.79 20.83
C ARG A 7 -23.61 -13.30 21.13
N ASP A 8 -24.64 -12.69 21.73
CA ASP A 8 -24.64 -11.27 22.08
C ASP A 8 -23.57 -10.91 23.12
N ILE A 9 -23.28 -11.80 24.06
CA ILE A 9 -22.31 -11.57 25.15
C ILE A 9 -20.86 -11.80 24.68
N THR A 10 -20.61 -12.82 23.86
CA THR A 10 -19.28 -13.15 23.33
C THR A 10 -18.91 -12.40 22.05
N GLY A 11 -19.89 -11.83 21.35
CA GLY A 11 -19.75 -11.13 20.09
C GLY A 11 -19.49 -9.63 20.20
N GLY A 12 -19.33 -9.05 21.39
CA GLY A 12 -19.19 -7.62 21.59
C GLY A 12 -17.83 -7.04 21.16
N LEU A 13 -17.21 -6.22 22.01
CA LEU A 13 -15.91 -5.55 21.73
C LEU A 13 -14.79 -6.51 21.25
N PRO A 14 -14.68 -7.76 21.74
CA PRO A 14 -13.69 -8.69 21.22
C PRO A 14 -13.86 -9.00 19.74
N ARG A 15 -15.10 -9.09 19.23
CA ARG A 15 -15.39 -9.32 17.82
C ARG A 15 -14.93 -8.15 16.94
N VAL A 16 -15.15 -6.92 17.40
CA VAL A 16 -14.66 -5.72 16.71
C VAL A 16 -13.14 -5.72 16.63
N ALA A 17 -12.46 -6.08 17.72
CA ALA A 17 -11.00 -6.19 17.72
C ALA A 17 -10.50 -7.28 16.76
N GLU A 18 -11.15 -8.43 16.69
CA GLU A 18 -10.83 -9.50 15.73
C GLU A 18 -10.98 -9.05 14.28
N LEU A 19 -12.06 -8.33 13.96
CA LEU A 19 -12.31 -7.80 12.63
C LEU A 19 -11.24 -6.79 12.21
N PHE A 20 -10.88 -5.85 13.09
CA PHE A 20 -9.84 -4.87 12.78
C PHE A 20 -8.42 -5.46 12.76
N GLU A 21 -8.17 -6.56 13.45
CA GLU A 21 -6.92 -7.32 13.35
C GLU A 21 -6.92 -8.31 12.18
N ALA A 22 -8.01 -8.38 11.41
CA ALA A 22 -8.19 -9.31 10.28
C ALA A 22 -7.85 -10.77 10.68
N ARG A 23 -8.29 -11.20 11.87
CA ARG A 23 -8.07 -12.57 12.35
C ARG A 23 -9.06 -13.52 11.70
N SER A 24 -8.56 -14.65 11.22
CA SER A 24 -9.42 -15.73 10.75
C SER A 24 -10.18 -16.34 11.94
N PRO A 25 -11.51 -16.44 11.90
CA PRO A 25 -12.30 -17.05 12.95
C PRO A 25 -11.99 -18.55 13.08
N LYS A 26 -12.05 -19.09 14.31
CA LYS A 26 -11.76 -20.52 14.57
C LYS A 26 -12.71 -21.46 13.81
N ASP A 27 -13.99 -21.07 13.72
CA ASP A 27 -15.04 -21.82 13.05
C ASP A 27 -15.52 -21.11 11.77
N ALA A 28 -14.57 -20.71 10.93
CA ALA A 28 -14.87 -19.99 9.71
C ALA A 28 -15.88 -20.72 8.83
N ALA A 29 -16.76 -19.95 8.21
CA ALA A 29 -17.60 -20.39 7.11
C ALA A 29 -16.74 -20.85 5.94
N VAL A 30 -17.23 -21.77 5.13
CA VAL A 30 -16.58 -22.16 3.88
C VAL A 30 -17.33 -21.52 2.73
N LEU A 31 -16.60 -20.75 1.91
CA LEU A 31 -17.13 -20.10 0.72
C LEU A 31 -16.78 -20.91 -0.53
N ALA A 32 -17.65 -20.88 -1.53
CA ALA A 32 -17.39 -21.50 -2.84
C ALA A 32 -16.24 -20.76 -3.54
N LYS A 33 -15.19 -21.48 -3.92
CA LYS A 33 -14.05 -20.89 -4.65
C LYS A 33 -14.34 -20.69 -6.13
N VAL A 34 -15.23 -21.51 -6.69
CA VAL A 34 -15.62 -21.50 -8.11
C VAL A 34 -17.14 -21.57 -8.22
N THR A 35 -17.66 -21.11 -9.35
CA THR A 35 -19.08 -21.29 -9.70
C THR A 35 -19.26 -22.68 -10.30
N GLY A 36 -20.14 -23.50 -9.75
CA GLY A 36 -20.31 -24.85 -10.25
C GLY A 36 -21.42 -25.64 -9.55
N THR A 37 -21.56 -26.89 -9.90
CA THR A 37 -22.56 -27.81 -9.34
C THR A 37 -21.98 -28.56 -8.15
N VAL A 38 -22.70 -28.56 -7.04
CA VAL A 38 -22.34 -29.25 -5.81
C VAL A 38 -22.65 -30.75 -5.91
N SER A 39 -21.72 -31.60 -5.50
CA SER A 39 -21.94 -33.03 -5.32
C SER A 39 -21.32 -33.51 -4.01
N PHE A 40 -21.97 -34.43 -3.34
CA PHE A 40 -21.46 -35.03 -2.12
C PHE A 40 -20.67 -36.30 -2.43
N GLY A 41 -19.39 -36.32 -2.01
CA GLY A 41 -18.53 -37.48 -2.16
C GLY A 41 -18.59 -38.42 -0.95
N LYS A 42 -17.82 -39.50 -1.01
CA LYS A 42 -17.71 -40.47 0.08
C LYS A 42 -17.12 -39.84 1.34
N GLU A 43 -17.73 -40.13 2.49
CA GLU A 43 -17.25 -39.70 3.79
C GLU A 43 -15.85 -40.26 4.09
N THR A 44 -14.97 -39.44 4.64
CA THR A 44 -13.60 -39.83 4.97
C THR A 44 -13.29 -39.43 6.41
N LYS A 45 -12.99 -40.36 7.28
CA LYS A 45 -12.54 -40.16 8.68
C LYS A 45 -13.34 -39.11 9.47
N GLY A 46 -14.69 -39.18 9.44
CA GLY A 46 -15.55 -38.25 10.17
C GLY A 46 -15.74 -36.86 9.53
N LYS A 47 -15.24 -36.66 8.30
CA LYS A 47 -15.46 -35.48 7.49
C LYS A 47 -16.33 -35.82 6.28
N GLN A 48 -17.24 -34.95 5.95
CA GLN A 48 -18.04 -35.05 4.73
C GLN A 48 -17.25 -34.38 3.59
N ARG A 49 -17.14 -35.08 2.45
CA ARG A 49 -16.51 -34.56 1.27
C ARG A 49 -17.58 -33.89 0.41
N LEU A 50 -17.37 -32.63 0.09
CA LEU A 50 -18.18 -31.86 -0.85
C LEU A 50 -17.31 -31.48 -2.04
N VAL A 51 -17.79 -31.72 -3.23
CA VAL A 51 -17.08 -31.44 -4.48
C VAL A 51 -17.91 -30.44 -5.27
N ILE A 52 -17.30 -29.37 -5.71
CA ILE A 52 -17.90 -28.40 -6.64
C ILE A 52 -17.21 -28.60 -7.99
N THR A 53 -18.01 -29.00 -8.98
CA THR A 53 -17.54 -29.17 -10.36
C THR A 53 -17.85 -27.90 -11.13
N ASP A 54 -16.82 -27.26 -11.64
CA ASP A 54 -16.92 -26.07 -12.47
C ASP A 54 -17.44 -26.41 -13.89
N MET A 55 -17.81 -25.40 -14.68
CA MET A 55 -18.20 -25.56 -16.08
C MET A 55 -17.09 -26.15 -16.94
N ASP A 56 -15.82 -25.93 -16.57
CA ASP A 56 -14.64 -26.48 -17.23
C ASP A 56 -14.32 -27.93 -16.83
N GLY A 57 -15.11 -28.52 -15.89
CA GLY A 57 -14.94 -29.90 -15.40
C GLY A 57 -13.89 -30.02 -14.29
N GLU A 58 -13.32 -28.93 -13.80
CA GLU A 58 -12.42 -28.97 -12.64
C GLU A 58 -13.19 -29.22 -11.35
N ALA A 59 -12.74 -30.21 -10.57
CA ALA A 59 -13.35 -30.59 -9.29
C ALA A 59 -12.62 -29.96 -8.11
N ASN A 60 -13.26 -29.03 -7.42
CA ASN A 60 -12.78 -28.45 -6.18
C ASN A 60 -13.33 -29.19 -4.96
N GLU A 61 -12.47 -29.87 -4.19
CA GLU A 61 -12.85 -30.66 -3.03
C GLU A 61 -12.76 -29.88 -1.73
N PHE A 62 -13.82 -29.98 -0.92
CA PHE A 62 -13.90 -29.42 0.43
C PHE A 62 -14.14 -30.54 1.45
N LEU A 63 -13.37 -30.57 2.54
CA LEU A 63 -13.50 -31.54 3.63
C LEU A 63 -14.15 -30.84 4.82
N ILE A 64 -15.43 -31.04 5.01
CA ILE A 64 -16.26 -30.38 6.02
C ILE A 64 -16.41 -31.29 7.24
N PRO A 65 -16.11 -30.85 8.47
CA PRO A 65 -16.42 -31.60 9.69
C PRO A 65 -17.93 -31.87 9.81
N LYS A 66 -18.31 -33.05 10.28
CA LYS A 66 -19.75 -33.44 10.43
C LYS A 66 -20.53 -32.54 11.42
N GLU A 67 -19.83 -31.87 12.31
CA GLU A 67 -20.41 -30.95 13.29
C GLU A 67 -20.92 -29.64 12.69
N LYS A 68 -20.44 -29.29 11.46
CA LYS A 68 -20.82 -28.06 10.78
C LYS A 68 -22.07 -28.28 9.90
N GLN A 69 -22.95 -27.31 9.96
CA GLN A 69 -24.17 -27.30 9.12
C GLN A 69 -23.83 -26.89 7.70
N VAL A 70 -24.15 -27.76 6.74
CA VAL A 70 -24.02 -27.48 5.31
C VAL A 70 -25.32 -26.84 4.81
N LEU A 71 -25.21 -25.71 4.10
CA LEU A 71 -26.35 -24.93 3.64
C LEU A 71 -26.80 -25.31 2.23
N VAL A 72 -26.00 -26.07 1.50
CA VAL A 72 -26.23 -26.42 0.10
C VAL A 72 -26.69 -27.88 -0.04
N HIS A 73 -27.44 -28.17 -1.11
CA HIS A 73 -27.96 -29.50 -1.42
C HIS A 73 -27.20 -30.13 -2.60
N ASP A 74 -27.31 -31.46 -2.73
CA ASP A 74 -26.74 -32.19 -3.85
C ASP A 74 -27.39 -31.78 -5.17
N GLY A 75 -26.57 -31.51 -6.20
CA GLY A 75 -27.02 -30.99 -7.49
C GLY A 75 -27.33 -29.50 -7.54
N GLN A 76 -27.18 -28.75 -6.42
CA GLN A 76 -27.37 -27.30 -6.42
C GLN A 76 -26.22 -26.60 -7.14
N VAL A 77 -26.55 -25.58 -7.93
CA VAL A 77 -25.55 -24.67 -8.53
C VAL A 77 -25.24 -23.55 -7.52
N VAL A 78 -23.96 -23.37 -7.23
CA VAL A 78 -23.45 -22.32 -6.35
C VAL A 78 -22.58 -21.33 -7.12
N ASN A 79 -22.66 -20.08 -6.76
CA ASN A 79 -21.82 -19.04 -7.33
C ASN A 79 -20.52 -18.86 -6.52
N LYS A 80 -19.46 -18.35 -7.19
CA LYS A 80 -18.21 -18.00 -6.52
C LYS A 80 -18.48 -17.03 -5.36
N GLY A 81 -17.99 -17.37 -4.16
CA GLY A 81 -18.19 -16.60 -2.94
C GLY A 81 -19.49 -16.87 -2.20
N GLU A 82 -20.35 -17.79 -2.65
CA GLU A 82 -21.54 -18.22 -1.92
C GLU A 82 -21.15 -19.08 -0.71
N MET A 83 -21.90 -18.95 0.39
CA MET A 83 -21.64 -19.65 1.63
C MET A 83 -22.12 -21.09 1.54
N ILE A 84 -21.20 -22.05 1.69
CA ILE A 84 -21.49 -23.49 1.64
C ILE A 84 -21.76 -24.02 3.05
N VAL A 85 -20.99 -23.54 4.03
CA VAL A 85 -21.05 -23.98 5.43
C VAL A 85 -21.33 -22.77 6.31
N GLU A 86 -22.28 -22.94 7.25
CA GLU A 86 -22.63 -21.89 8.21
C GLU A 86 -21.45 -21.53 9.12
N GLY A 87 -21.24 -20.23 9.33
CA GLY A 87 -20.24 -19.70 10.24
C GLY A 87 -19.91 -18.22 9.92
N PRO A 88 -19.09 -17.58 10.75
CA PRO A 88 -18.56 -16.26 10.43
C PRO A 88 -17.62 -16.35 9.22
N ALA A 89 -17.81 -15.51 8.22
CA ALA A 89 -16.96 -15.51 7.04
C ALA A 89 -15.55 -15.02 7.37
N ASP A 90 -14.53 -15.62 6.74
CA ASP A 90 -13.16 -15.13 6.85
C ASP A 90 -12.99 -13.90 5.96
N PRO A 91 -12.55 -12.75 6.51
CA PRO A 91 -12.33 -11.54 5.71
C PRO A 91 -11.33 -11.73 4.56
N HIS A 92 -10.34 -12.62 4.71
CA HIS A 92 -9.36 -12.91 3.67
C HIS A 92 -9.99 -13.64 2.49
N ASP A 93 -10.88 -14.60 2.76
CA ASP A 93 -11.62 -15.31 1.71
C ASP A 93 -12.58 -14.38 0.97
N ILE A 94 -13.26 -13.50 1.69
CA ILE A 94 -14.14 -12.49 1.07
C ILE A 94 -13.33 -11.60 0.11
N LEU A 95 -12.16 -11.12 0.54
CA LEU A 95 -11.30 -10.29 -0.31
C LEU A 95 -10.90 -11.00 -1.61
N THR A 96 -10.50 -12.27 -1.49
CA THR A 96 -10.01 -13.06 -2.63
C THR A 96 -11.12 -13.46 -3.60
N LEU A 97 -12.31 -13.76 -3.07
CA LEU A 97 -13.41 -14.32 -3.87
C LEU A 97 -14.39 -13.24 -4.37
N LYS A 98 -14.72 -12.27 -3.53
CA LYS A 98 -15.73 -11.23 -3.81
C LYS A 98 -15.14 -9.84 -4.09
N GLY A 99 -13.91 -9.58 -3.66
CA GLY A 99 -13.23 -8.31 -3.88
C GLY A 99 -13.31 -7.32 -2.72
N ILE A 100 -12.84 -6.09 -2.99
CA ILE A 100 -12.66 -5.05 -1.96
C ILE A 100 -14.00 -4.49 -1.48
N GLU A 101 -14.95 -4.26 -2.38
CA GLU A 101 -16.22 -3.60 -2.08
C GLU A 101 -17.06 -4.45 -1.12
N GLU A 102 -17.21 -5.73 -1.42
CA GLU A 102 -17.94 -6.68 -0.57
C GLU A 102 -17.27 -6.87 0.78
N LEU A 103 -15.94 -6.89 0.83
CA LEU A 103 -15.20 -6.94 2.08
C LEU A 103 -15.46 -5.69 2.93
N ALA A 104 -15.45 -4.51 2.33
CA ALA A 104 -15.70 -3.26 3.05
C ALA A 104 -17.11 -3.22 3.64
N ILE A 105 -18.13 -3.62 2.85
CA ILE A 105 -19.51 -3.72 3.30
C ILE A 105 -19.61 -4.72 4.46
N TYR A 106 -19.01 -5.90 4.32
CA TYR A 106 -19.03 -6.94 5.36
C TYR A 106 -18.45 -6.44 6.69
N ILE A 107 -17.26 -5.80 6.66
CA ILE A 107 -16.63 -5.31 7.89
C ILE A 107 -17.45 -4.17 8.51
N VAL A 108 -17.99 -3.26 7.70
CA VAL A 108 -18.82 -2.14 8.18
C VAL A 108 -20.08 -2.69 8.85
N ASP A 109 -20.78 -3.62 8.22
CA ASP A 109 -22.02 -4.19 8.75
C ASP A 109 -21.78 -4.97 10.05
N GLU A 110 -20.77 -5.85 10.09
CA GLU A 110 -20.41 -6.62 11.29
C GLU A 110 -20.04 -5.70 12.48
N VAL A 111 -19.28 -4.65 12.24
CA VAL A 111 -18.89 -3.69 13.29
C VAL A 111 -20.09 -2.86 13.73
N GLN A 112 -20.89 -2.37 12.78
CA GLN A 112 -22.08 -1.59 13.08
C GLN A 112 -23.12 -2.39 13.87
N ASP A 113 -23.30 -3.67 13.57
CA ASP A 113 -24.22 -4.54 14.28
C ASP A 113 -23.82 -4.66 15.75
N VAL A 114 -22.54 -4.82 16.06
CA VAL A 114 -22.06 -4.83 17.45
C VAL A 114 -22.38 -3.52 18.17
N TYR A 115 -22.14 -2.37 17.51
CA TYR A 115 -22.41 -1.05 18.13
C TYR A 115 -23.91 -0.76 18.24
N ARG A 116 -24.71 -1.15 17.24
CA ARG A 116 -26.19 -1.00 17.26
C ARG A 116 -26.81 -1.79 18.40
N LEU A 117 -26.34 -3.02 18.65
CA LEU A 117 -26.79 -3.84 19.78
C LEU A 117 -26.52 -3.17 21.15
N GLN A 118 -25.47 -2.36 21.23
CA GLN A 118 -25.14 -1.59 22.44
C GLN A 118 -25.79 -0.20 22.46
N GLY A 119 -26.64 0.15 21.48
CA GLY A 119 -27.32 1.44 21.39
C GLY A 119 -26.41 2.61 20.95
N VAL A 120 -25.20 2.31 20.49
CA VAL A 120 -24.24 3.34 20.03
C VAL A 120 -24.43 3.57 18.52
N LYS A 121 -24.64 4.84 18.13
CA LYS A 121 -24.74 5.25 16.73
C LYS A 121 -23.40 5.81 16.25
N ILE A 122 -22.79 5.18 15.27
CA ILE A 122 -21.55 5.60 14.63
C ILE A 122 -21.81 5.76 13.13
N ASN A 123 -21.23 6.77 12.51
CA ASN A 123 -21.32 6.91 11.06
C ASN A 123 -20.32 5.94 10.38
N ASP A 124 -20.74 5.29 9.31
CA ASP A 124 -19.97 4.29 8.56
C ASP A 124 -18.61 4.81 8.10
N LYS A 125 -18.51 6.11 7.80
CA LYS A 125 -17.25 6.76 7.37
C LYS A 125 -16.09 6.53 8.32
N HIS A 126 -16.35 6.43 9.63
CA HIS A 126 -15.29 6.18 10.62
C HIS A 126 -14.70 4.78 10.48
N ILE A 127 -15.54 3.80 10.17
CA ILE A 127 -15.14 2.40 9.95
C ILE A 127 -14.46 2.27 8.57
N GLU A 128 -15.05 2.88 7.53
CA GLU A 128 -14.51 2.88 6.16
C GLU A 128 -13.07 3.43 6.09
N VAL A 129 -12.78 4.50 6.84
CA VAL A 129 -11.42 5.06 6.93
C VAL A 129 -10.43 4.03 7.49
N ILE A 130 -10.83 3.23 8.49
CA ILE A 130 -9.99 2.18 9.07
C ILE A 130 -9.78 1.06 8.06
N VAL A 131 -10.83 0.59 7.42
CA VAL A 131 -10.77 -0.47 6.39
C VAL A 131 -9.87 -0.04 5.22
N ARG A 132 -9.96 1.22 4.80
CA ARG A 132 -9.08 1.78 3.78
C ARG A 132 -7.60 1.69 4.17
N GLN A 133 -7.25 1.90 5.44
CA GLN A 133 -5.87 1.76 5.90
C GLN A 133 -5.44 0.28 5.96
N MET A 134 -6.34 -0.64 6.26
CA MET A 134 -6.08 -2.08 6.25
C MET A 134 -5.80 -2.61 4.83
N LEU A 135 -6.37 -1.98 3.80
CA LEU A 135 -6.22 -2.33 2.37
C LEU A 135 -5.17 -1.48 1.63
N ARG A 136 -4.33 -0.77 2.36
CA ARG A 136 -3.34 0.14 1.78
C ARG A 136 -2.22 -0.57 1.03
N ARG A 137 -1.90 -1.80 1.41
CA ARG A 137 -0.85 -2.61 0.79
C ARG A 137 -1.38 -3.61 -0.21
N VAL A 138 -0.54 -3.89 -1.18
CA VAL A 138 -0.78 -4.88 -2.23
C VAL A 138 0.43 -5.81 -2.34
N GLN A 139 0.21 -7.02 -2.78
CA GLN A 139 1.28 -8.00 -3.03
C GLN A 139 1.50 -8.12 -4.54
N VAL A 140 2.74 -7.97 -4.96
CA VAL A 140 3.13 -8.09 -6.36
C VAL A 140 3.06 -9.57 -6.77
N THR A 141 2.25 -9.87 -7.78
CA THR A 141 2.12 -11.23 -8.35
C THR A 141 3.12 -11.44 -9.48
N ASP A 142 3.10 -10.55 -10.49
CA ASP A 142 4.07 -10.53 -11.58
C ASP A 142 4.73 -9.14 -11.63
N PRO A 143 6.03 -9.03 -11.43
CA PRO A 143 6.71 -7.74 -11.42
C PRO A 143 6.82 -7.09 -12.81
N GLY A 144 6.60 -7.82 -13.91
CA GLY A 144 6.85 -7.30 -15.26
C GLY A 144 8.27 -6.75 -15.42
N ASP A 145 8.37 -5.51 -15.95
CA ASP A 145 9.64 -4.80 -16.14
C ASP A 145 9.91 -3.75 -15.04
N THR A 146 9.21 -3.87 -13.90
CA THR A 146 9.40 -2.99 -12.73
C THR A 146 10.55 -3.45 -11.84
N THR A 147 10.94 -2.60 -10.88
CA THR A 147 11.99 -2.92 -9.91
C THR A 147 11.55 -3.80 -8.74
N PHE A 148 10.28 -4.23 -8.72
CA PHE A 148 9.71 -5.03 -7.64
C PHE A 148 10.10 -6.51 -7.72
N ILE A 149 9.99 -7.18 -6.56
CA ILE A 149 10.25 -8.62 -6.44
C ILE A 149 8.89 -9.36 -6.35
N PRO A 150 8.74 -10.53 -6.99
CA PRO A 150 7.53 -11.34 -6.86
C PRO A 150 7.24 -11.67 -5.39
N GLY A 151 5.97 -11.48 -4.95
CA GLY A 151 5.56 -11.70 -3.58
C GLY A 151 5.86 -10.55 -2.60
N GLU A 152 6.51 -9.48 -3.04
CA GLU A 152 6.76 -8.29 -2.22
C GLU A 152 5.47 -7.55 -1.89
N GLN A 153 5.34 -7.10 -0.64
CA GLN A 153 4.23 -6.26 -0.20
C GLN A 153 4.61 -4.78 -0.28
N VAL A 154 4.01 -4.08 -1.23
CA VAL A 154 4.29 -2.68 -1.53
C VAL A 154 3.07 -1.81 -1.21
N GLU A 155 3.29 -0.54 -0.91
CA GLU A 155 2.21 0.44 -0.81
C GLU A 155 1.58 0.69 -2.19
N ARG A 156 0.25 0.67 -2.26
CA ARG A 156 -0.51 0.83 -3.52
C ARG A 156 -0.13 2.10 -4.30
N SER A 157 0.09 3.23 -3.60
CA SER A 157 0.49 4.48 -4.24
C SER A 157 1.86 4.37 -4.93
N LYS A 158 2.82 3.71 -4.28
CA LYS A 158 4.16 3.51 -4.83
C LYS A 158 4.14 2.58 -6.05
N LEU A 159 3.29 1.55 -6.00
CA LEU A 159 3.13 0.65 -7.14
C LEU A 159 2.51 1.37 -8.35
N TYR A 160 1.51 2.21 -8.14
CA TYR A 160 0.93 3.00 -9.23
C TYR A 160 1.93 4.01 -9.81
N ASP A 161 2.66 4.75 -8.96
CA ASP A 161 3.71 5.69 -9.40
C ASP A 161 4.77 4.98 -10.29
N GLU A 162 5.17 3.75 -9.92
CA GLU A 162 6.14 2.96 -10.69
C GLU A 162 5.53 2.38 -11.97
N ASN A 163 4.30 1.88 -11.91
CA ASN A 163 3.60 1.39 -13.10
C ASN A 163 3.39 2.49 -14.12
N ASP A 164 3.01 3.70 -13.69
CA ASP A 164 2.84 4.85 -14.57
C ASP A 164 4.16 5.22 -15.25
N ARG A 165 5.29 5.14 -14.53
CA ARG A 165 6.62 5.35 -15.08
C ARG A 165 6.96 4.31 -16.16
N VAL A 166 6.74 3.03 -15.86
CA VAL A 166 7.07 1.91 -16.77
C VAL A 166 6.18 1.93 -18.01
N ILE A 167 4.89 2.30 -17.86
CA ILE A 167 3.96 2.47 -18.98
C ILE A 167 4.41 3.64 -19.88
N ALA A 168 4.87 4.76 -19.29
CA ALA A 168 5.41 5.88 -20.06
C ALA A 168 6.67 5.50 -20.87
N GLU A 169 7.45 4.53 -20.39
CA GLU A 169 8.58 3.93 -21.09
C GLU A 169 8.17 2.86 -22.13
N GLY A 170 6.88 2.53 -22.24
CA GLY A 170 6.37 1.49 -23.15
C GLY A 170 6.67 0.05 -22.73
N LYS A 171 6.95 -0.19 -21.44
CA LYS A 171 7.25 -1.49 -20.85
C LYS A 171 6.04 -2.10 -20.14
N ARG A 172 6.16 -3.38 -19.71
CA ARG A 172 5.08 -4.11 -19.04
C ARG A 172 4.97 -3.67 -17.56
N PRO A 173 3.77 -3.23 -17.11
CA PRO A 173 3.52 -2.90 -15.70
C PRO A 173 3.48 -4.15 -14.83
N ALA A 174 3.67 -3.96 -13.52
CA ALA A 174 3.49 -5.03 -12.53
C ALA A 174 2.01 -5.33 -12.28
N SER A 175 1.66 -6.61 -12.15
CA SER A 175 0.37 -7.06 -11.66
C SER A 175 0.43 -7.31 -10.15
N PHE A 176 -0.72 -7.16 -9.47
CA PHE A 176 -0.79 -7.25 -8.02
C PHE A 176 -2.13 -7.77 -7.53
N ASP A 177 -2.10 -8.40 -6.35
CA ASP A 177 -3.27 -8.80 -5.59
C ASP A 177 -3.46 -7.93 -4.35
N ASN A 178 -4.72 -7.70 -3.97
CA ASN A 178 -5.04 -6.94 -2.78
C ASN A 178 -4.78 -7.78 -1.52
N VAL A 179 -4.17 -7.18 -0.51
CA VAL A 179 -3.87 -7.83 0.76
C VAL A 179 -4.58 -7.09 1.89
N LEU A 180 -5.27 -7.85 2.74
CA LEU A 180 -5.87 -7.35 3.96
C LEU A 180 -4.87 -7.50 5.10
N LEU A 181 -4.51 -6.40 5.75
CA LEU A 181 -3.66 -6.39 6.93
C LEU A 181 -4.47 -5.93 8.14
N GLY A 182 -4.25 -6.58 9.29
CA GLY A 182 -4.75 -6.05 10.57
C GLY A 182 -4.16 -4.68 10.88
N ILE A 183 -4.86 -3.86 11.66
CA ILE A 183 -4.44 -2.47 11.95
C ILE A 183 -3.04 -2.39 12.55
N THR A 184 -2.67 -3.32 13.44
CA THR A 184 -1.34 -3.38 14.04
C THR A 184 -0.27 -3.63 12.98
N LYS A 185 -0.45 -4.64 12.14
CA LYS A 185 0.49 -4.98 11.07
C LYS A 185 0.55 -3.87 10.01
N ALA A 186 -0.58 -3.29 9.63
CA ALA A 186 -0.64 -2.16 8.71
C ALA A 186 0.13 -0.94 9.23
N SER A 187 0.04 -0.66 10.53
CA SER A 187 0.74 0.47 11.18
C SER A 187 2.25 0.27 11.26
N LEU A 188 2.73 -0.96 11.46
CA LEU A 188 4.16 -1.28 11.51
C LEU A 188 4.80 -1.41 10.12
N SER A 189 4.02 -1.80 9.13
CA SER A 189 4.50 -2.03 7.77
C SER A 189 4.47 -0.79 6.87
N THR A 190 4.27 0.42 7.43
CA THR A 190 4.30 1.68 6.67
C THR A 190 5.70 1.98 6.14
N ASP A 191 5.79 2.66 5.00
CA ASP A 191 7.08 3.07 4.42
C ASP A 191 7.78 4.13 5.27
N SER A 192 7.03 4.91 6.07
CA SER A 192 7.58 5.86 7.04
C SER A 192 8.04 5.14 8.31
N PHE A 193 9.35 5.04 8.50
CA PHE A 193 9.90 4.46 9.73
C PHE A 193 9.66 5.33 10.97
N ILE A 194 9.50 6.65 10.83
CA ILE A 194 9.15 7.57 11.90
C ILE A 194 7.74 7.24 12.43
N SER A 195 6.79 7.05 11.53
CA SER A 195 5.42 6.68 11.88
C SER A 195 5.35 5.30 12.54
N ALA A 196 6.06 4.32 12.02
CA ALA A 196 6.10 2.97 12.58
C ALA A 196 6.75 2.95 13.97
N ALA A 197 7.90 3.60 14.15
CA ALA A 197 8.63 3.68 15.42
C ALA A 197 7.83 4.37 16.52
N SER A 198 6.97 5.32 16.17
CA SER A 198 6.12 6.02 17.14
C SER A 198 4.92 5.20 17.63
N PHE A 199 4.67 4.03 17.05
CA PHE A 199 3.55 3.15 17.43
C PHE A 199 4.00 2.02 18.37
N GLN A 200 4.82 1.11 17.90
CA GLN A 200 5.34 -0.04 18.65
C GLN A 200 6.74 -0.42 18.15
N GLU A 201 7.46 -1.23 18.92
CA GLU A 201 8.78 -1.78 18.56
C GLU A 201 9.79 -0.71 18.15
N THR A 202 9.81 0.43 18.83
CA THR A 202 10.60 1.62 18.50
C THR A 202 12.06 1.28 18.22
N THR A 203 12.70 0.52 19.10
CA THR A 203 14.13 0.18 18.98
C THR A 203 14.42 -0.66 17.73
N ARG A 204 13.57 -1.67 17.47
CA ARG A 204 13.72 -2.55 16.31
C ARG A 204 13.56 -1.78 14.99
N VAL A 205 12.50 -0.99 14.88
CA VAL A 205 12.20 -0.21 13.66
C VAL A 205 13.31 0.80 13.38
N LEU A 206 13.79 1.52 14.40
CA LEU A 206 14.87 2.49 14.23
C LEU A 206 16.20 1.83 13.88
N THR A 207 16.50 0.68 14.47
CA THR A 207 17.73 -0.08 14.17
C THR A 207 17.70 -0.58 12.72
N GLU A 208 16.61 -1.17 12.27
CA GLU A 208 16.44 -1.60 10.88
C GLU A 208 16.57 -0.42 9.90
N ALA A 209 15.91 0.70 10.21
CA ALA A 209 15.99 1.90 9.38
C ALA A 209 17.41 2.45 9.28
N ALA A 210 18.17 2.45 10.39
CA ALA A 210 19.55 2.90 10.42
C ALA A 210 20.48 1.97 9.62
N ILE A 211 20.35 0.65 9.77
CA ILE A 211 21.16 -0.34 9.04
C ILE A 211 20.90 -0.25 7.53
N MET A 212 19.61 -0.10 7.13
CA MET A 212 19.23 -0.01 5.72
C MET A 212 19.45 1.39 5.11
N GLY A 213 19.80 2.40 5.90
CA GLY A 213 19.93 3.79 5.42
C GLY A 213 18.60 4.34 4.87
N LYS A 214 17.46 3.95 5.45
CA LYS A 214 16.13 4.37 4.95
C LYS A 214 15.93 5.88 5.06
N THR A 215 15.38 6.46 4.00
CA THR A 215 14.99 7.87 3.95
C THR A 215 13.47 7.99 4.04
N ASP A 216 12.95 8.80 4.95
CA ASP A 216 11.52 9.06 5.09
C ASP A 216 11.10 10.23 4.20
N THR A 217 10.15 10.01 3.31
CA THR A 217 9.66 11.02 2.36
C THR A 217 8.63 11.97 2.96
N LEU A 218 8.22 11.77 4.22
CA LEU A 218 7.27 12.61 4.96
C LEU A 218 5.94 12.82 4.23
N ARG A 219 5.39 11.78 3.63
CA ARG A 219 4.14 11.83 2.87
C ARG A 219 2.88 11.86 3.75
N GLY A 220 2.93 11.25 4.94
CA GLY A 220 1.79 11.13 5.85
C GLY A 220 1.63 12.31 6.80
N LEU A 221 0.62 12.23 7.66
CA LEU A 221 0.33 13.27 8.65
C LEU A 221 1.22 13.14 9.88
N LYS A 222 1.38 11.93 10.40
CA LYS A 222 2.00 11.62 11.69
C LYS A 222 3.48 12.00 11.74
N GLU A 223 4.25 11.62 10.73
CA GLU A 223 5.67 11.94 10.61
C GLU A 223 5.91 13.46 10.51
N ASN A 224 5.04 14.19 9.82
CA ASN A 224 5.15 15.65 9.74
C ASN A 224 4.87 16.33 11.07
N VAL A 225 3.88 15.85 11.82
CA VAL A 225 3.55 16.35 13.17
C VAL A 225 4.73 16.10 14.12
N ILE A 226 5.31 14.90 14.09
CA ILE A 226 6.44 14.54 14.95
C ILE A 226 7.66 15.44 14.69
N ILE A 227 7.94 15.77 13.43
CA ILE A 227 9.09 16.62 13.05
C ILE A 227 8.78 18.12 13.21
N GLY A 228 7.52 18.49 13.46
CA GLY A 228 7.10 19.88 13.57
C GLY A 228 6.91 20.60 12.24
N ARG A 229 6.69 19.86 11.14
CA ARG A 229 6.39 20.44 9.83
C ARG A 229 4.88 20.56 9.59
N LEU A 230 4.49 21.44 8.66
CA LEU A 230 3.11 21.53 8.23
C LEU A 230 2.63 20.20 7.62
N ILE A 231 1.46 19.75 8.04
CA ILE A 231 0.83 18.54 7.51
C ILE A 231 0.47 18.72 6.02
N PRO A 232 0.47 17.64 5.20
CA PRO A 232 0.11 17.70 3.79
C PRO A 232 -1.42 17.77 3.58
N ALA A 233 -2.10 18.66 4.31
CA ALA A 233 -3.53 18.91 4.24
C ALA A 233 -3.82 20.39 4.50
N GLY A 234 -4.93 20.91 3.98
CA GLY A 234 -5.32 22.32 4.13
C GLY A 234 -4.23 23.28 3.60
N THR A 235 -3.88 24.28 4.41
CA THR A 235 -2.85 25.29 4.04
C THR A 235 -1.46 24.69 3.81
N GLY A 236 -1.12 23.62 4.51
CA GLY A 236 0.14 22.90 4.32
C GLY A 236 0.24 22.20 2.98
N LEU A 237 -0.86 21.74 2.39
CA LEU A 237 -0.90 21.17 1.05
C LEU A 237 -0.58 22.22 -0.01
N SER A 238 -1.19 23.41 0.10
CA SER A 238 -0.94 24.54 -0.79
C SER A 238 0.52 24.96 -0.75
N TYR A 239 1.09 25.09 0.46
CA TYR A 239 2.51 25.39 0.65
C TYR A 239 3.43 24.35 -0.01
N ARG A 240 3.14 23.05 0.15
CA ARG A 240 3.94 21.97 -0.45
C ARG A 240 3.86 21.97 -1.96
N ARG A 241 2.68 22.24 -2.54
CA ARG A 241 2.51 22.36 -3.99
C ARG A 241 3.35 23.52 -4.53
N ALA A 242 3.24 24.68 -3.91
CA ALA A 242 4.02 25.86 -4.31
C ALA A 242 5.54 25.61 -4.20
N ARG A 243 5.98 24.93 -3.12
CA ARG A 243 7.38 24.55 -2.95
C ARG A 243 7.88 23.59 -4.04
N LYS A 244 7.11 22.54 -4.39
CA LYS A 244 7.48 21.62 -5.48
C LYS A 244 7.65 22.33 -6.81
N VAL A 245 6.71 23.22 -7.15
CA VAL A 245 6.80 24.01 -8.40
C VAL A 245 8.05 24.88 -8.41
N ARG A 246 8.36 25.51 -7.27
CA ARG A 246 9.58 26.34 -7.14
C ARG A 246 10.86 25.52 -7.25
N GLU A 247 10.94 24.37 -6.56
CA GLU A 247 12.09 23.45 -6.63
C GLU A 247 12.28 22.90 -8.06
N GLN A 248 11.18 22.64 -8.78
CA GLN A 248 11.25 22.20 -10.17
C GLN A 248 11.77 23.33 -11.07
N PHE A 249 11.25 24.52 -10.93
CA PHE A 249 11.72 25.69 -11.68
C PHE A 249 13.21 25.99 -11.39
N GLU A 250 13.65 25.87 -10.15
CA GLU A 250 15.07 26.04 -9.78
C GLU A 250 15.97 24.96 -10.42
N ARG A 251 15.49 23.70 -10.49
CA ARG A 251 16.19 22.59 -11.18
C ARG A 251 16.29 22.82 -12.68
N ASP A 252 15.18 23.18 -13.31
CA ASP A 252 15.12 23.43 -14.75
C ASP A 252 16.05 24.59 -15.12
N ARG A 253 16.06 25.65 -14.31
CA ARG A 253 16.97 26.77 -14.46
C ARG A 253 18.43 26.37 -14.29
N ALA A 254 18.75 25.56 -13.29
CA ALA A 254 20.10 25.04 -13.07
C ALA A 254 20.59 24.17 -14.24
N GLN A 255 19.70 23.34 -14.80
CA GLN A 255 20.01 22.54 -15.99
C GLN A 255 20.25 23.39 -17.23
N MET A 256 19.47 24.46 -17.42
CA MET A 256 19.68 25.39 -18.52
C MET A 256 21.03 26.11 -18.42
N ILE A 257 21.39 26.57 -17.20
CA ILE A 257 22.70 27.21 -16.98
C ILE A 257 23.83 26.24 -17.25
N ALA A 258 23.73 25.00 -16.74
CA ALA A 258 24.75 23.96 -16.96
C ALA A 258 24.89 23.61 -18.44
N ALA A 259 23.79 23.54 -19.20
CA ALA A 259 23.81 23.31 -20.64
C ALA A 259 24.42 24.49 -21.44
N GLU A 260 24.16 25.73 -20.99
CA GLU A 260 24.79 26.92 -21.59
C GLU A 260 26.30 26.95 -21.31
N GLU A 261 26.73 26.61 -20.09
CA GLU A 261 28.14 26.51 -19.73
C GLU A 261 28.87 25.43 -20.52
N GLU A 262 28.24 24.26 -20.71
CA GLU A 262 28.77 23.16 -21.52
C GLU A 262 28.85 23.55 -23.03
N ALA A 263 27.83 24.24 -23.54
CA ALA A 263 27.82 24.75 -24.90
C ALA A 263 28.90 25.80 -25.12
N MET A 264 29.14 26.68 -24.13
CA MET A 264 30.23 27.68 -24.22
C MET A 264 31.61 27.01 -24.10
N ALA A 265 31.77 25.96 -23.28
CA ALA A 265 33.02 25.24 -23.18
C ALA A 265 33.35 24.41 -24.43
N SER A 266 32.33 23.97 -25.16
CA SER A 266 32.48 23.19 -26.40
C SER A 266 32.56 24.06 -27.67
N ALA A 267 32.32 25.39 -27.59
CA ALA A 267 32.48 26.28 -28.70
C ALA A 267 33.94 26.35 -29.15
N PRO A 268 34.26 26.16 -30.43
CA PRO A 268 35.62 26.31 -30.93
C PRO A 268 36.08 27.76 -30.72
N VAL A 269 37.17 27.91 -29.99
CA VAL A 269 37.82 29.21 -29.86
C VAL A 269 38.42 29.55 -31.24
N GLU A 270 37.74 30.35 -32.04
CA GLU A 270 38.35 30.98 -33.19
C GLU A 270 39.40 31.96 -32.67
N ILE A 271 40.63 31.52 -32.69
CA ILE A 271 41.79 32.38 -32.44
C ILE A 271 42.01 33.12 -33.74
N GLU A 272 41.40 34.30 -33.92
CA GLU A 272 41.88 35.25 -34.92
C GLU A 272 43.30 35.64 -34.55
N ALA A 273 44.25 35.05 -35.24
CA ALA A 273 45.66 35.43 -35.16
C ALA A 273 45.83 36.74 -35.87
N GLU A 274 45.61 37.86 -35.19
CA GLU A 274 46.04 39.16 -35.62
C GLU A 274 47.59 39.20 -35.60
N VAL A 275 48.16 39.15 -36.75
CA VAL A 275 49.62 39.32 -36.97
C VAL A 275 49.96 40.76 -36.65
N ILE A 276 50.39 41.03 -35.40
CA ILE A 276 50.99 42.31 -35.02
C ILE A 276 52.47 42.21 -35.29
N ALA A 277 52.95 43.01 -36.25
CA ALA A 277 54.36 43.25 -36.54
C ALA A 277 55.06 43.91 -35.35
N PRO A 278 56.36 43.64 -35.10
CA PRO A 278 57.08 44.15 -33.94
C PRO A 278 57.56 45.57 -34.15
N THR A 279 57.03 46.54 -33.43
CA THR A 279 57.68 47.86 -33.25
C THR A 279 57.75 48.16 -31.74
N GLY A 280 58.96 48.34 -31.36
CA GLY A 280 59.66 48.57 -30.14
C GLY A 280 59.07 49.44 -29.04
N ALA A 281 59.77 49.28 -27.95
CA ALA A 281 59.95 50.13 -26.79
C ALA A 281 59.25 49.67 -25.49
N VAL A 282 60.12 49.28 -24.62
CA VAL A 282 59.93 48.87 -23.22
C VAL A 282 59.50 50.04 -22.33
N SER A 283 58.50 49.88 -21.55
CA SER A 283 58.33 50.68 -20.33
C SER A 283 57.76 49.81 -19.21
N TYR A 284 58.63 49.53 -18.25
CA TYR A 284 58.26 48.88 -16.99
C TYR A 284 57.61 49.91 -16.06
N THR A 285 56.35 49.69 -15.67
CA THR A 285 55.79 50.34 -14.50
C THR A 285 55.24 49.29 -13.53
N HIS A 286 55.95 49.17 -12.46
CA HIS A 286 55.49 48.47 -11.25
C HIS A 286 54.21 49.08 -10.76
N LEU A 287 53.21 48.23 -10.49
CA LEU A 287 52.13 48.58 -9.57
C LEU A 287 51.92 47.45 -8.56
N ARG A 288 52.15 47.85 -7.33
CA ARG A 288 52.09 47.09 -6.09
C ARG A 288 50.71 46.48 -5.87
N ALA A 289 50.75 45.25 -5.38
CA ALA A 289 49.66 44.62 -4.68
C ALA A 289 49.26 45.42 -3.43
N HIS A 290 47.93 45.62 -3.26
CA HIS A 290 47.35 45.90 -1.98
C HIS A 290 46.34 44.80 -1.62
N GLU A 291 46.78 43.97 -0.66
CA GLU A 291 45.88 43.18 0.17
C GLU A 291 44.95 44.11 0.94
N THR A 292 43.67 43.82 0.97
CA THR A 292 42.85 44.14 2.13
C THR A 292 41.90 42.98 2.44
N LEU A 293 42.26 42.29 3.49
CA LEU A 293 41.42 41.51 4.37
C LEU A 293 40.28 42.33 4.98
N ARG A 294 39.21 41.60 5.35
CA ARG A 294 38.14 41.85 6.38
C ARG A 294 36.76 42.16 5.74
N TYR A 295 35.67 41.53 6.14
CA TYR A 295 35.21 40.67 7.28
C TYR A 295 34.21 39.69 6.73
#